data_eb2e294f4a8ef78d18908ec9c82e1cea
#
_entry.id   eb2e294f4a8ef78d18908ec9c82e1cea
#
_cell.length_a   1.000
_cell.length_b   1.000
_cell.length_c   1.000
_cell.angle_alpha   90.00
_cell.angle_beta   90.00
_cell.angle_gamma   90.00
#
_symmetry.space_group_name_H-M   'P 1'
#
loop_
_entity.id
_entity.type
_entity.pdbx_description
1 polymer ?
#
loop_
_entity_poly.entity_id
_entity_poly.type
_entity_poly.pdbx_seq_one_letter_code
_entity_poly.pdbx_strand_id
1 'polypeptide(L)'
;MNFNDYKYERIDIDAVKKQFEELIESFSKADSAEKQCEIMDKVINLRNHIDTMITLVSIRHSINTADDFYDKENDYCDEISPLLYGFTTDFYEALVTSKFRKELEDKYGKFLFDQAECSLKTFNEEVIPQLQEENKLSSKYDKLIASAKIPFDGEERTLSQMAPYTQSKDRNIRKDAAKKVAEFFSAHKNDFDEIYDKLVKVRTEIAHKLGFKNYVELAYARLRRLDYNAKDVAGYRKQVLENIVPLHSELRERQAKRLGIDKLKFYDEPIKFNSGNADPHGDPEWILNHGKTMYRELSKETDEFFTFMTENNLLDLLSKKGKNSGGYCTYIPDYKSPFIFANFNGTAHDVDVLTHEAGHAFQVYESRGYEVPEYLWPSYEACEIHSMSMEFLTWPWMGLYFENDEDKYKFIHLSEALLFIPYGVTVDEFQHWVYENPEATPEERRNKWLETEKKYLPTRDYGEIDELKEGIFWFRQGHIFGTPFYYIDYTLAQVCAFQFWIKSRENREKAWEEYLNLCRLGGSKPFFELMKAANLKNPFNEGTIASVIPKIREFLDSIDDMKM
;
A
#
# COMPACT_ATOMS: atom_id res chain seq x y z
N MET A 1 -19.39 -18.85 6.07
CA MET A 1 -18.67 -20.07 5.56
C MET A 1 -17.21 -19.86 5.85
N ASN A 2 -16.55 -20.87 6.42
CA ASN A 2 -15.14 -20.77 6.82
C ASN A 2 -14.22 -20.71 5.59
N PHE A 3 -13.14 -19.91 5.63
CA PHE A 3 -12.16 -19.77 4.54
C PHE A 3 -11.60 -21.13 4.06
N ASN A 4 -11.42 -22.08 4.98
CA ASN A 4 -10.92 -23.41 4.64
C ASN A 4 -11.89 -24.22 3.75
N ASP A 5 -13.18 -23.85 3.74
CA ASP A 5 -14.21 -24.50 2.92
C ASP A 5 -14.37 -23.85 1.54
N TYR A 6 -13.66 -22.74 1.26
CA TYR A 6 -13.69 -22.07 -0.03
C TYR A 6 -13.05 -22.95 -1.09
N LYS A 7 -13.81 -23.24 -2.14
CA LYS A 7 -13.38 -24.17 -3.19
C LYS A 7 -12.57 -23.44 -4.26
N TYR A 8 -11.44 -24.02 -4.58
CA TYR A 8 -10.63 -23.62 -5.73
C TYR A 8 -10.86 -24.61 -6.87
N GLU A 9 -11.03 -24.08 -8.06
CA GLU A 9 -11.05 -24.81 -9.33
C GLU A 9 -10.12 -24.08 -10.30
N ARG A 10 -9.25 -24.85 -10.99
CA ARG A 10 -8.33 -24.26 -11.95
C ARG A 10 -9.09 -23.62 -13.10
N ILE A 11 -8.73 -22.38 -13.46
CA ILE A 11 -9.33 -21.65 -14.57
C ILE A 11 -8.96 -22.34 -15.89
N ASP A 12 -9.97 -22.70 -16.68
CA ASP A 12 -9.79 -23.10 -18.08
C ASP A 12 -9.81 -21.82 -18.95
N ILE A 13 -8.61 -21.35 -19.32
CA ILE A 13 -8.46 -20.08 -20.05
C ILE A 13 -9.15 -20.07 -21.42
N ASP A 14 -9.18 -21.21 -22.12
CA ASP A 14 -9.83 -21.33 -23.43
C ASP A 14 -11.36 -21.27 -23.30
N ALA A 15 -11.92 -21.94 -22.27
CA ALA A 15 -13.34 -21.86 -21.95
C ALA A 15 -13.75 -20.44 -21.53
N VAL A 16 -12.93 -19.76 -20.71
CA VAL A 16 -13.15 -18.37 -20.28
C VAL A 16 -13.12 -17.42 -21.47
N LYS A 17 -12.12 -17.54 -22.35
CA LYS A 17 -12.02 -16.75 -23.57
C LYS A 17 -13.30 -16.86 -24.40
N LYS A 18 -13.74 -18.08 -24.66
CA LYS A 18 -14.98 -18.33 -25.44
C LYS A 18 -16.20 -17.69 -24.77
N GLN A 19 -16.33 -17.79 -23.46
CA GLN A 19 -17.43 -17.16 -22.72
C GLN A 19 -17.42 -15.63 -22.85
N PHE A 20 -16.24 -14.99 -22.73
CA PHE A 20 -16.10 -13.55 -22.93
C PHE A 20 -16.49 -13.15 -24.37
N GLU A 21 -15.99 -13.85 -25.38
CA GLU A 21 -16.32 -13.59 -26.80
C GLU A 21 -17.82 -13.67 -27.04
N GLU A 22 -18.52 -14.73 -26.56
CA GLU A 22 -19.96 -14.89 -26.67
C GLU A 22 -20.77 -13.80 -25.95
N LEU A 23 -20.31 -13.38 -24.76
CA LEU A 23 -20.96 -12.32 -23.99
C LEU A 23 -20.77 -10.94 -24.64
N ILE A 24 -19.57 -10.62 -25.13
CA ILE A 24 -19.26 -9.36 -25.82
C ILE A 24 -20.04 -9.27 -27.12
N GLU A 25 -20.11 -10.35 -27.89
CA GLU A 25 -20.92 -10.42 -29.11
C GLU A 25 -22.41 -10.19 -28.80
N SER A 26 -22.93 -10.85 -27.77
CA SER A 26 -24.31 -10.70 -27.32
C SER A 26 -24.62 -9.29 -26.85
N PHE A 27 -23.68 -8.68 -26.11
CA PHE A 27 -23.78 -7.30 -25.63
C PHE A 27 -23.84 -6.29 -26.79
N SER A 28 -22.98 -6.48 -27.78
CA SER A 28 -22.93 -5.61 -28.97
C SER A 28 -24.18 -5.72 -29.85
N LYS A 29 -24.79 -6.91 -29.93
CA LYS A 29 -26.00 -7.18 -30.70
C LYS A 29 -27.31 -6.87 -29.97
N ALA A 30 -27.27 -6.60 -28.67
CA ALA A 30 -28.44 -6.29 -27.86
C ALA A 30 -29.24 -5.11 -28.46
N ASP A 31 -30.55 -5.22 -28.44
CA ASP A 31 -31.48 -4.25 -29.04
C ASP A 31 -32.05 -3.26 -28.01
N SER A 32 -31.75 -3.46 -26.71
CA SER A 32 -32.15 -2.54 -25.63
C SER A 32 -31.10 -2.46 -24.53
N ALA A 33 -31.14 -1.37 -23.72
CA ALA A 33 -30.30 -1.16 -22.57
C ALA A 33 -30.52 -2.25 -21.50
N GLU A 34 -31.76 -2.68 -21.29
CA GLU A 34 -32.10 -3.73 -20.33
C GLU A 34 -31.40 -5.05 -20.66
N LYS A 35 -31.38 -5.44 -21.93
CA LYS A 35 -30.65 -6.64 -22.39
C LYS A 35 -29.14 -6.48 -22.19
N GLN A 36 -28.57 -5.29 -22.42
CA GLN A 36 -27.17 -5.04 -22.13
C GLN A 36 -26.88 -5.14 -20.63
N CYS A 37 -27.77 -4.65 -19.77
CA CYS A 37 -27.63 -4.82 -18.32
C CYS A 37 -27.64 -6.31 -17.91
N GLU A 38 -28.55 -7.13 -18.45
CA GLU A 38 -28.58 -8.58 -18.17
C GLU A 38 -27.30 -9.31 -18.61
N ILE A 39 -26.68 -8.86 -19.70
CA ILE A 39 -25.41 -9.41 -20.17
C ILE A 39 -24.26 -8.90 -19.29
N MET A 40 -24.28 -7.63 -18.90
CA MET A 40 -23.29 -7.06 -17.98
C MET A 40 -23.26 -7.81 -16.65
N ASP A 41 -24.41 -8.18 -16.09
CA ASP A 41 -24.48 -8.99 -14.86
C ASP A 41 -23.77 -10.35 -15.06
N LYS A 42 -23.89 -10.97 -16.25
CA LYS A 42 -23.17 -12.22 -16.57
C LYS A 42 -21.65 -12.00 -16.67
N VAL A 43 -21.22 -10.90 -17.29
CA VAL A 43 -19.79 -10.54 -17.38
C VAL A 43 -19.22 -10.29 -15.99
N ILE A 44 -19.94 -9.54 -15.13
CA ILE A 44 -19.55 -9.28 -13.75
C ILE A 44 -19.41 -10.58 -12.96
N ASN A 45 -20.38 -11.49 -13.07
CA ASN A 45 -20.32 -12.78 -12.38
C ASN A 45 -19.14 -13.64 -12.86
N LEU A 46 -18.87 -13.66 -14.18
CA LEU A 46 -17.71 -14.37 -14.72
C LEU A 46 -16.40 -13.80 -14.19
N ARG A 47 -16.25 -12.47 -14.20
CA ARG A 47 -15.07 -11.77 -13.64
C ARG A 47 -14.90 -12.05 -12.15
N ASN A 48 -15.96 -11.94 -11.37
CA ASN A 48 -15.94 -12.22 -9.93
C ASN A 48 -15.49 -13.65 -9.64
N HIS A 49 -15.97 -14.63 -10.43
CA HIS A 49 -15.54 -16.01 -10.28
C HIS A 49 -14.06 -16.21 -10.59
N ILE A 50 -13.58 -15.63 -11.69
CA ILE A 50 -12.17 -15.66 -12.08
C ILE A 50 -11.30 -15.03 -10.99
N ASP A 51 -11.67 -13.83 -10.54
CA ASP A 51 -10.94 -13.10 -9.50
C ASP A 51 -10.93 -13.88 -8.18
N THR A 52 -12.03 -14.58 -7.85
CA THR A 52 -12.09 -15.49 -6.69
C THR A 52 -11.05 -16.60 -6.80
N MET A 53 -10.96 -17.27 -7.94
CA MET A 53 -10.01 -18.38 -8.13
C MET A 53 -8.56 -17.89 -8.03
N ILE A 54 -8.23 -16.79 -8.70
CA ILE A 54 -6.89 -16.17 -8.62
C ILE A 54 -6.56 -15.76 -7.18
N THR A 55 -7.49 -15.10 -6.49
CA THR A 55 -7.29 -14.64 -5.11
C THR A 55 -7.08 -15.81 -4.15
N LEU A 56 -7.82 -16.91 -4.29
CA LEU A 56 -7.63 -18.11 -3.46
C LEU A 56 -6.25 -18.73 -3.65
N VAL A 57 -5.75 -18.79 -4.89
CA VAL A 57 -4.38 -19.26 -5.17
C VAL A 57 -3.37 -18.33 -4.52
N SER A 58 -3.48 -17.02 -4.73
CA SER A 58 -2.57 -16.02 -4.17
C SER A 58 -2.50 -16.09 -2.65
N ILE A 59 -3.64 -16.15 -1.95
CA ILE A 59 -3.69 -16.26 -0.48
C ILE A 59 -3.01 -17.55 -0.02
N ARG A 60 -3.39 -18.69 -0.59
CA ARG A 60 -2.89 -20.00 -0.14
C ARG A 60 -1.40 -20.19 -0.44
N HIS A 61 -0.95 -19.70 -1.59
CA HIS A 61 0.48 -19.65 -1.90
C HIS A 61 1.24 -18.73 -0.94
N SER A 62 0.73 -17.53 -0.65
CA SER A 62 1.36 -16.61 0.31
C SER A 62 1.47 -17.21 1.72
N ILE A 63 0.46 -17.97 2.16
CA ILE A 63 0.45 -18.66 3.46
C ILE A 63 1.52 -19.75 3.53
N ASN A 64 1.77 -20.45 2.42
CA ASN A 64 2.78 -21.50 2.33
C ASN A 64 3.39 -21.61 0.92
N THR A 65 4.46 -20.86 0.70
CA THR A 65 5.19 -20.86 -0.59
C THR A 65 5.91 -22.18 -0.90
N ALA A 66 5.98 -23.11 0.05
CA ALA A 66 6.55 -24.44 -0.13
C ALA A 66 5.49 -25.50 -0.50
N ASP A 67 4.24 -25.11 -0.71
CA ASP A 67 3.19 -26.00 -1.20
C ASP A 67 3.30 -26.17 -2.70
N ASP A 68 3.77 -27.33 -3.15
CA ASP A 68 4.01 -27.64 -4.57
C ASP A 68 2.78 -27.45 -5.47
N PHE A 69 1.57 -27.59 -4.92
CA PHE A 69 0.34 -27.41 -5.69
C PHE A 69 0.07 -25.93 -5.91
N TYR A 70 0.05 -25.14 -4.84
CA TYR A 70 -0.24 -23.70 -4.97
C TYR A 70 0.89 -22.90 -5.61
N ASP A 71 2.14 -23.36 -5.52
CA ASP A 71 3.26 -22.77 -6.26
C ASP A 71 3.04 -22.89 -7.79
N LYS A 72 2.68 -24.10 -8.27
CA LYS A 72 2.35 -24.31 -9.69
C LYS A 72 1.09 -23.59 -10.14
N GLU A 73 0.07 -23.50 -9.28
CA GLU A 73 -1.14 -22.74 -9.60
C GLU A 73 -0.88 -21.23 -9.63
N ASN A 74 0.03 -20.72 -8.80
CA ASN A 74 0.45 -19.32 -8.85
C ASN A 74 1.20 -19.01 -10.15
N ASP A 75 2.17 -19.85 -10.55
CA ASP A 75 2.86 -19.72 -11.84
C ASP A 75 1.86 -19.70 -13.02
N TYR A 76 0.84 -20.56 -12.95
CA TYR A 76 -0.22 -20.58 -13.97
C TYR A 76 -1.07 -19.30 -13.95
N CYS A 77 -1.44 -18.79 -12.80
CA CYS A 77 -2.17 -17.52 -12.67
C CYS A 77 -1.36 -16.35 -13.23
N ASP A 78 -0.05 -16.30 -12.98
CA ASP A 78 0.86 -15.27 -13.53
C ASP A 78 0.91 -15.32 -15.07
N GLU A 79 0.85 -16.51 -15.65
CA GLU A 79 0.84 -16.70 -17.11
C GLU A 79 -0.48 -16.23 -17.76
N ILE A 80 -1.63 -16.55 -17.13
CA ILE A 80 -2.95 -16.24 -17.72
C ILE A 80 -3.47 -14.84 -17.39
N SER A 81 -2.98 -14.18 -16.34
CA SER A 81 -3.48 -12.86 -15.90
C SER A 81 -3.42 -11.78 -16.99
N PRO A 82 -2.36 -11.67 -17.83
CA PRO A 82 -2.35 -10.71 -18.93
C PRO A 82 -3.44 -10.99 -20.00
N LEU A 83 -3.78 -12.27 -20.21
CA LEU A 83 -4.84 -12.66 -21.15
C LEU A 83 -6.22 -12.27 -20.60
N LEU A 84 -6.47 -12.53 -19.32
CA LEU A 84 -7.70 -12.14 -18.63
C LEU A 84 -7.89 -10.62 -18.60
N TYR A 85 -6.80 -9.88 -18.46
CA TYR A 85 -6.81 -8.42 -18.58
C TYR A 85 -7.22 -7.99 -20.00
N GLY A 86 -6.74 -8.67 -21.04
CA GLY A 86 -7.14 -8.46 -22.42
C GLY A 86 -8.65 -8.63 -22.60
N PHE A 87 -9.23 -9.73 -22.12
CA PHE A 87 -10.68 -9.99 -22.23
C PHE A 87 -11.52 -8.91 -21.52
N THR A 88 -11.05 -8.42 -20.37
CA THR A 88 -11.70 -7.32 -19.67
C THR A 88 -11.60 -6.02 -20.47
N THR A 89 -10.49 -5.77 -21.15
CA THR A 89 -10.26 -4.60 -21.99
C THR A 89 -11.20 -4.63 -23.21
N ASP A 90 -11.37 -5.80 -23.87
CA ASP A 90 -12.31 -5.98 -24.97
C ASP A 90 -13.76 -5.69 -24.53
N PHE A 91 -14.13 -6.13 -23.31
CA PHE A 91 -15.43 -5.79 -22.74
C PHE A 91 -15.57 -4.27 -22.48
N TYR A 92 -14.54 -3.60 -21.98
CA TYR A 92 -14.57 -2.15 -21.79
C TYR A 92 -14.71 -1.41 -23.11
N GLU A 93 -14.11 -1.88 -24.20
CA GLU A 93 -14.32 -1.30 -25.52
C GLU A 93 -15.79 -1.41 -25.96
N ALA A 94 -16.40 -2.58 -25.81
CA ALA A 94 -17.81 -2.79 -26.09
C ALA A 94 -18.72 -1.90 -25.22
N LEU A 95 -18.36 -1.72 -23.93
CA LEU A 95 -19.10 -0.91 -22.97
C LEU A 95 -19.09 0.58 -23.37
N VAL A 96 -17.91 1.16 -23.62
CA VAL A 96 -17.76 2.60 -23.90
C VAL A 96 -18.31 2.98 -25.28
N THR A 97 -18.33 2.03 -26.24
CA THR A 97 -18.87 2.22 -27.60
C THR A 97 -20.35 1.86 -27.73
N SER A 98 -21.01 1.47 -26.64
CA SER A 98 -22.41 1.08 -26.66
C SER A 98 -23.33 2.21 -27.16
N LYS A 99 -24.29 1.85 -28.02
CA LYS A 99 -25.36 2.76 -28.45
C LYS A 99 -26.32 3.13 -27.31
N PHE A 100 -26.32 2.37 -26.21
CA PHE A 100 -27.11 2.63 -25.00
C PHE A 100 -26.24 3.17 -23.85
N ARG A 101 -25.08 3.73 -24.18
CA ARG A 101 -24.12 4.23 -23.18
C ARG A 101 -24.79 5.14 -22.14
N LYS A 102 -25.68 6.02 -22.54
CA LYS A 102 -26.32 6.96 -21.63
C LYS A 102 -27.16 6.25 -20.57
N GLU A 103 -27.96 5.29 -20.97
CA GLU A 103 -28.80 4.50 -20.08
C GLU A 103 -27.95 3.64 -19.13
N LEU A 104 -26.81 3.14 -19.62
CA LEU A 104 -25.86 2.40 -18.81
C LEU A 104 -25.13 3.32 -17.82
N GLU A 105 -24.75 4.54 -18.22
CA GLU A 105 -24.21 5.56 -17.32
C GLU A 105 -25.22 5.98 -16.24
N ASP A 106 -26.51 6.09 -16.58
CA ASP A 106 -27.58 6.40 -15.64
C ASP A 106 -27.76 5.28 -14.60
N LYS A 107 -27.56 4.02 -14.97
CA LYS A 107 -27.68 2.85 -14.07
C LYS A 107 -26.41 2.63 -13.24
N TYR A 108 -25.25 2.56 -13.88
CA TYR A 108 -23.99 2.14 -13.25
C TYR A 108 -23.10 3.30 -12.82
N GLY A 109 -23.45 4.54 -13.21
CA GLY A 109 -22.65 5.73 -12.95
C GLY A 109 -21.60 6.01 -14.05
N LYS A 110 -21.42 7.30 -14.37
CA LYS A 110 -20.44 7.76 -15.36
C LYS A 110 -19.00 7.32 -15.02
N PHE A 111 -18.67 7.26 -13.73
CA PHE A 111 -17.31 6.98 -13.29
C PHE A 111 -16.79 5.60 -13.72
N LEU A 112 -17.68 4.59 -13.87
CA LEU A 112 -17.31 3.30 -14.47
C LEU A 112 -16.75 3.48 -15.90
N PHE A 113 -17.39 4.34 -16.70
CA PHE A 113 -16.96 4.62 -18.07
C PHE A 113 -15.65 5.39 -18.11
N ASP A 114 -15.47 6.35 -17.21
CA ASP A 114 -14.20 7.10 -17.07
C ASP A 114 -13.04 6.14 -16.72
N GLN A 115 -13.28 5.14 -15.84
CA GLN A 115 -12.30 4.11 -15.51
C GLN A 115 -12.04 3.16 -16.68
N ALA A 116 -13.09 2.72 -17.40
CA ALA A 116 -12.97 1.88 -18.58
C ALA A 116 -12.17 2.57 -19.69
N GLU A 117 -12.47 3.84 -20.00
CA GLU A 117 -11.72 4.66 -20.96
C GLU A 117 -10.25 4.86 -20.56
N CYS A 118 -9.96 4.96 -19.25
CA CYS A 118 -8.60 5.02 -18.76
C CYS A 118 -7.87 3.69 -18.99
N SER A 119 -8.53 2.56 -18.68
CA SER A 119 -7.96 1.22 -18.88
C SER A 119 -7.62 0.93 -20.34
N LEU A 120 -8.49 1.35 -21.28
CA LEU A 120 -8.24 1.23 -22.72
C LEU A 120 -6.98 1.96 -23.19
N LYS A 121 -6.56 3.03 -22.49
CA LYS A 121 -5.33 3.76 -22.84
C LYS A 121 -4.06 3.07 -22.33
N THR A 122 -4.18 2.18 -21.34
CA THR A 122 -3.02 1.59 -20.65
C THR A 122 -2.63 0.23 -21.15
N PHE A 123 -3.36 -0.32 -22.13
CA PHE A 123 -3.13 -1.66 -22.66
C PHE A 123 -3.49 -1.77 -24.14
N ASN A 124 -2.69 -2.50 -24.88
CA ASN A 124 -3.04 -3.15 -26.14
C ASN A 124 -2.20 -4.42 -26.28
N GLU A 125 -2.53 -5.30 -27.23
CA GLU A 125 -1.84 -6.58 -27.43
C GLU A 125 -0.35 -6.43 -27.79
N GLU A 126 0.06 -5.31 -28.40
CA GLU A 126 1.44 -5.06 -28.82
C GLU A 126 2.42 -4.90 -27.65
N VAL A 127 1.90 -4.60 -26.43
CA VAL A 127 2.75 -4.42 -25.23
C VAL A 127 2.83 -5.67 -24.36
N ILE A 128 2.14 -6.76 -24.71
CA ILE A 128 2.15 -8.01 -23.93
C ILE A 128 3.57 -8.52 -23.66
N PRO A 129 4.47 -8.60 -24.67
CA PRO A 129 5.85 -9.07 -24.41
C PRO A 129 6.61 -8.21 -23.41
N GLN A 130 6.41 -6.88 -23.47
CA GLN A 130 7.05 -5.96 -22.52
C GLN A 130 6.45 -6.06 -21.12
N LEU A 131 5.15 -6.29 -20.99
CA LEU A 131 4.50 -6.53 -19.69
C LEU A 131 5.00 -7.81 -19.05
N GLN A 132 5.20 -8.88 -19.83
CA GLN A 132 5.79 -10.11 -19.34
C GLN A 132 7.24 -9.92 -18.88
N GLU A 133 8.04 -9.11 -19.60
CA GLU A 133 9.40 -8.78 -19.19
C GLU A 133 9.42 -7.90 -17.93
N GLU A 134 8.52 -6.91 -17.82
CA GLU A 134 8.35 -6.10 -16.62
C GLU A 134 8.06 -6.99 -15.39
N ASN A 135 7.12 -7.95 -15.51
CA ASN A 135 6.77 -8.88 -14.44
C ASN A 135 7.97 -9.76 -14.03
N LYS A 136 8.70 -10.33 -15.01
CA LYS A 136 9.90 -11.15 -14.75
C LYS A 136 10.99 -10.36 -14.03
N LEU A 137 11.19 -9.10 -14.38
CA LEU A 137 12.18 -8.24 -13.73
C LEU A 137 11.76 -7.88 -12.29
N SER A 138 10.48 -7.62 -12.06
CA SER A 138 9.94 -7.40 -10.70
C SER A 138 10.11 -8.65 -9.85
N SER A 139 9.75 -9.83 -10.35
CA SER A 139 9.97 -11.11 -9.66
C SER A 139 11.46 -11.39 -9.41
N LYS A 140 12.37 -10.97 -10.32
CA LYS A 140 13.81 -11.09 -10.12
C LYS A 140 14.30 -10.23 -8.95
N TYR A 141 13.75 -9.02 -8.79
CA TYR A 141 14.02 -8.18 -7.63
C TYR A 141 13.54 -8.86 -6.33
N ASP A 142 12.33 -9.36 -6.30
CA ASP A 142 11.76 -10.02 -5.11
C ASP A 142 12.59 -11.25 -4.70
N LYS A 143 13.01 -12.07 -5.66
CA LYS A 143 13.91 -13.21 -5.44
C LYS A 143 15.27 -12.77 -4.90
N LEU A 144 15.82 -11.66 -5.38
CA LEU A 144 17.08 -11.12 -4.89
C LEU A 144 16.97 -10.67 -3.43
N ILE A 145 15.92 -9.94 -3.08
CA ILE A 145 15.63 -9.53 -1.70
C ILE A 145 15.44 -10.75 -0.79
N ALA A 146 14.66 -11.74 -1.24
CA ALA A 146 14.40 -12.96 -0.47
C ALA A 146 15.62 -13.85 -0.29
N SER A 147 16.62 -13.71 -1.17
CA SER A 147 17.88 -14.48 -1.10
C SER A 147 18.82 -14.01 0.02
N ALA A 148 18.50 -12.91 0.71
CA ALA A 148 19.38 -12.33 1.72
C ALA A 148 19.73 -13.34 2.83
N LYS A 149 21.03 -13.59 3.00
CA LYS A 149 21.64 -14.41 4.05
C LYS A 149 22.70 -13.58 4.73
N ILE A 150 22.31 -12.98 5.84
CA ILE A 150 23.16 -12.04 6.59
C ILE A 150 23.73 -12.77 7.80
N PRO A 151 25.05 -13.04 7.86
CA PRO A 151 25.66 -13.62 9.04
C PRO A 151 25.61 -12.61 10.20
N PHE A 152 24.85 -12.92 11.24
CA PHE A 152 24.73 -12.07 12.41
C PHE A 152 24.39 -12.88 13.64
N ASP A 153 25.06 -12.62 14.77
CA ASP A 153 24.86 -13.29 16.05
C ASP A 153 24.89 -14.82 15.94
N GLY A 154 25.88 -15.36 15.23
CA GLY A 154 26.15 -16.79 15.08
C GLY A 154 25.22 -17.54 14.11
N GLU A 155 24.28 -16.86 13.47
CA GLU A 155 23.32 -17.45 12.52
C GLU A 155 23.25 -16.68 11.20
N GLU A 156 22.75 -17.34 10.15
CA GLU A 156 22.32 -16.64 8.92
C GLU A 156 20.90 -16.11 9.08
N ARG A 157 20.70 -14.82 8.84
CA ARG A 157 19.43 -14.13 9.01
C ARG A 157 18.94 -13.52 7.69
N THR A 158 17.62 -13.48 7.53
CA THR A 158 16.99 -12.70 6.45
C THR A 158 16.96 -11.21 6.82
N LEU A 159 16.64 -10.34 5.85
CA LEU A 159 16.47 -8.90 6.11
C LEU A 159 15.43 -8.63 7.22
N SER A 160 14.30 -9.34 7.22
CA SER A 160 13.27 -9.21 8.25
C SER A 160 13.75 -9.65 9.63
N GLN A 161 14.57 -10.69 9.72
CA GLN A 161 15.14 -11.16 10.97
C GLN A 161 16.23 -10.23 11.53
N MET A 162 16.73 -9.29 10.75
CA MET A 162 17.64 -8.24 11.21
C MET A 162 16.92 -7.09 11.95
N ALA A 163 15.60 -6.93 11.78
CA ALA A 163 14.84 -5.83 12.35
C ALA A 163 14.98 -5.69 13.89
N PRO A 164 14.87 -6.74 14.71
CA PRO A 164 15.07 -6.65 16.16
C PRO A 164 16.46 -6.12 16.54
N TYR A 165 17.49 -6.48 15.77
CA TYR A 165 18.86 -6.03 16.04
C TYR A 165 19.08 -4.57 15.64
N THR A 166 18.44 -4.10 14.56
CA THR A 166 18.48 -2.68 14.16
C THR A 166 17.70 -1.78 15.12
N GLN A 167 16.83 -2.35 15.96
CA GLN A 167 16.09 -1.67 17.05
C GLN A 167 16.66 -1.95 18.44
N SER A 168 17.80 -2.64 18.56
CA SER A 168 18.42 -2.99 19.83
C SER A 168 18.68 -1.75 20.69
N LYS A 169 18.53 -1.87 22.02
CA LYS A 169 18.92 -0.83 22.99
C LYS A 169 20.44 -0.58 22.98
N ASP A 170 21.25 -1.58 22.66
CA ASP A 170 22.69 -1.44 22.50
C ASP A 170 23.03 -0.78 21.16
N ARG A 171 23.62 0.40 21.21
CA ARG A 171 23.99 1.20 20.04
C ARG A 171 24.98 0.50 19.11
N ASN A 172 25.91 -0.28 19.67
CA ASN A 172 26.88 -1.01 18.85
C ASN A 172 26.21 -2.13 18.07
N ILE A 173 25.28 -2.88 18.71
CA ILE A 173 24.49 -3.90 18.03
C ILE A 173 23.67 -3.28 16.89
N ARG A 174 22.97 -2.14 17.13
CA ARG A 174 22.23 -1.43 16.08
C ARG A 174 23.10 -1.03 14.90
N LYS A 175 24.27 -0.43 15.20
CA LYS A 175 25.22 -0.01 14.17
C LYS A 175 25.72 -1.20 13.35
N ASP A 176 26.15 -2.27 14.02
CA ASP A 176 26.69 -3.45 13.35
C ASP A 176 25.60 -4.15 12.52
N ALA A 177 24.37 -4.25 13.02
CA ALA A 177 23.24 -4.79 12.27
C ALA A 177 22.91 -3.94 11.03
N ALA A 178 22.83 -2.61 11.18
CA ALA A 178 22.59 -1.70 10.07
C ALA A 178 23.70 -1.79 9.01
N LYS A 179 24.97 -1.90 9.44
CA LYS A 179 26.10 -2.10 8.54
C LYS A 179 25.99 -3.42 7.77
N LYS A 180 25.67 -4.53 8.46
CA LYS A 180 25.49 -5.84 7.80
C LYS A 180 24.39 -5.84 6.76
N VAL A 181 23.27 -5.16 7.03
CA VAL A 181 22.21 -4.95 6.05
C VAL A 181 22.72 -4.12 4.86
N ALA A 182 23.47 -3.04 5.10
CA ALA A 182 24.04 -2.22 4.03
C ALA A 182 25.06 -2.98 3.19
N GLU A 183 25.91 -3.82 3.81
CA GLU A 183 26.86 -4.71 3.12
C GLU A 183 26.16 -5.66 2.13
N PHE A 184 24.98 -6.21 2.49
CA PHE A 184 24.20 -7.04 1.56
C PHE A 184 23.78 -6.25 0.31
N PHE A 185 23.20 -5.06 0.46
CA PHE A 185 22.79 -4.22 -0.67
C PHE A 185 23.98 -3.77 -1.51
N SER A 186 25.10 -3.43 -0.88
CA SER A 186 26.32 -3.04 -1.58
C SER A 186 26.95 -4.21 -2.37
N ALA A 187 26.94 -5.41 -1.80
CA ALA A 187 27.44 -6.62 -2.48
C ALA A 187 26.63 -6.95 -3.74
N HIS A 188 25.33 -6.65 -3.75
CA HIS A 188 24.42 -6.87 -4.88
C HIS A 188 24.11 -5.59 -5.67
N LYS A 189 24.90 -4.53 -5.50
CA LYS A 189 24.67 -3.23 -6.15
C LYS A 189 24.48 -3.35 -7.66
N ASN A 190 25.33 -4.12 -8.33
CA ASN A 190 25.25 -4.30 -9.77
C ASN A 190 23.97 -5.04 -10.20
N ASP A 191 23.50 -6.00 -9.41
CA ASP A 191 22.28 -6.74 -9.71
C ASP A 191 21.05 -5.81 -9.61
N PHE A 192 20.95 -5.01 -8.54
CA PHE A 192 19.88 -4.02 -8.36
C PHE A 192 19.90 -2.96 -9.46
N ASP A 193 21.09 -2.43 -9.78
CA ASP A 193 21.27 -1.44 -10.85
C ASP A 193 20.83 -2.01 -12.21
N GLU A 194 21.22 -3.25 -12.54
CA GLU A 194 20.85 -3.92 -13.80
C GLU A 194 19.34 -4.17 -13.89
N ILE A 195 18.73 -4.70 -12.82
CA ILE A 195 17.28 -4.95 -12.79
C ILE A 195 16.52 -3.65 -12.99
N TYR A 196 16.90 -2.59 -12.26
CA TYR A 196 16.19 -1.32 -12.34
C TYR A 196 16.41 -0.62 -13.69
N ASP A 197 17.61 -0.68 -14.25
CA ASP A 197 17.88 -0.13 -15.57
C ASP A 197 17.02 -0.80 -16.67
N LYS A 198 16.87 -2.12 -16.61
CA LYS A 198 15.98 -2.86 -17.51
C LYS A 198 14.51 -2.50 -17.28
N LEU A 199 14.07 -2.35 -16.03
CA LEU A 199 12.71 -1.91 -15.70
C LEU A 199 12.41 -0.52 -16.26
N VAL A 200 13.34 0.43 -16.11
CA VAL A 200 13.17 1.79 -16.67
C VAL A 200 13.04 1.74 -18.19
N LYS A 201 13.87 0.95 -18.87
CA LYS A 201 13.83 0.82 -20.34
C LYS A 201 12.55 0.18 -20.82
N VAL A 202 12.15 -0.96 -20.26
CA VAL A 202 10.93 -1.66 -20.70
C VAL A 202 9.67 -0.84 -20.44
N ARG A 203 9.59 -0.17 -19.30
CA ARG A 203 8.47 0.73 -18.95
C ARG A 203 8.39 1.94 -19.87
N THR A 204 9.53 2.51 -20.24
CA THR A 204 9.60 3.61 -21.21
C THR A 204 9.14 3.14 -22.60
N GLU A 205 9.55 1.93 -23.02
CA GLU A 205 9.10 1.33 -24.26
C GLU A 205 7.59 1.11 -24.28
N ILE A 206 7.02 0.55 -23.20
CA ILE A 206 5.55 0.37 -23.07
C ILE A 206 4.84 1.72 -23.21
N ALA A 207 5.32 2.76 -22.51
CA ALA A 207 4.72 4.08 -22.57
C ALA A 207 4.70 4.63 -24.01
N HIS A 208 5.80 4.53 -24.74
CA HIS A 208 5.89 4.99 -26.13
C HIS A 208 4.99 4.19 -27.07
N LYS A 209 4.92 2.84 -26.94
CA LYS A 209 4.03 1.99 -27.73
C LYS A 209 2.55 2.33 -27.52
N LEU A 210 2.19 2.72 -26.30
CA LEU A 210 0.83 3.15 -25.96
C LEU A 210 0.55 4.63 -26.28
N GLY A 211 1.53 5.35 -26.88
CA GLY A 211 1.37 6.74 -27.29
C GLY A 211 1.56 7.78 -26.18
N PHE A 212 2.03 7.39 -25.01
CA PHE A 212 2.38 8.33 -23.94
C PHE A 212 3.74 8.99 -24.19
N LYS A 213 3.88 10.22 -23.74
CA LYS A 213 5.14 10.98 -23.85
C LYS A 213 6.27 10.34 -23.06
N ASN A 214 5.98 9.83 -21.88
CA ASN A 214 6.91 9.13 -20.98
C ASN A 214 6.16 8.19 -20.05
N TYR A 215 6.90 7.44 -19.26
CA TYR A 215 6.31 6.49 -18.32
C TYR A 215 5.56 7.15 -17.15
N VAL A 216 5.87 8.40 -16.78
CA VAL A 216 5.12 9.11 -15.71
C VAL A 216 3.63 9.20 -16.06
N GLU A 217 3.30 9.63 -17.28
CA GLU A 217 1.91 9.73 -17.74
C GLU A 217 1.21 8.36 -17.78
N LEU A 218 1.89 7.32 -18.27
CA LEU A 218 1.36 5.95 -18.27
C LEU A 218 1.14 5.44 -16.86
N ALA A 219 2.08 5.64 -15.94
CA ALA A 219 1.98 5.19 -14.56
C ALA A 219 0.78 5.84 -13.84
N TYR A 220 0.56 7.13 -14.04
CA TYR A 220 -0.61 7.82 -13.50
C TYR A 220 -1.92 7.25 -14.04
N ALA A 221 -1.97 6.92 -15.33
CA ALA A 221 -3.13 6.25 -15.92
C ALA A 221 -3.32 4.82 -15.35
N ARG A 222 -2.24 4.04 -15.22
CA ARG A 222 -2.27 2.69 -14.60
C ARG A 222 -2.76 2.71 -13.15
N LEU A 223 -2.40 3.77 -12.39
CA LEU A 223 -2.86 3.98 -11.02
C LEU A 223 -4.26 4.62 -10.96
N ARG A 224 -4.94 4.81 -12.11
CA ARG A 224 -6.27 5.43 -12.24
C ARG A 224 -6.38 6.81 -11.57
N ARG A 225 -5.32 7.62 -11.68
CA ARG A 225 -5.31 9.01 -11.21
C ARG A 225 -6.02 9.89 -12.22
N LEU A 226 -7.35 10.03 -12.09
CA LEU A 226 -8.21 10.67 -13.08
C LEU A 226 -8.45 12.15 -12.81
N ASP A 227 -8.25 12.62 -11.59
CA ASP A 227 -8.59 13.97 -11.14
C ASP A 227 -7.39 14.82 -10.69
N TYR A 228 -6.17 14.28 -10.76
CA TYR A 228 -4.92 15.02 -10.53
C TYR A 228 -3.77 14.48 -11.38
N ASN A 229 -2.68 15.22 -11.44
CA ASN A 229 -1.54 14.94 -12.30
C ASN A 229 -0.19 15.23 -11.62
N ALA A 230 0.91 15.00 -12.32
CA ALA A 230 2.28 15.19 -11.83
C ALA A 230 2.57 16.62 -11.31
N LYS A 231 1.89 17.65 -11.87
CA LYS A 231 2.07 19.03 -11.41
C LYS A 231 1.41 19.25 -10.03
N ASP A 232 0.26 18.64 -9.81
CA ASP A 232 -0.42 18.69 -8.51
C ASP A 232 0.45 18.01 -7.43
N VAL A 233 1.02 16.85 -7.77
CA VAL A 233 1.96 16.12 -6.88
C VAL A 233 3.23 16.94 -6.62
N ALA A 234 3.77 17.65 -7.61
CA ALA A 234 4.91 18.55 -7.39
C ALA A 234 4.55 19.69 -6.43
N GLY A 235 3.33 20.25 -6.52
CA GLY A 235 2.81 21.23 -5.56
C GLY A 235 2.70 20.64 -4.14
N TYR A 236 2.25 19.41 -4.01
CA TYR A 236 2.20 18.70 -2.74
C TYR A 236 3.60 18.50 -2.14
N ARG A 237 4.57 17.99 -2.92
CA ARG A 237 5.96 17.83 -2.46
C ARG A 237 6.56 19.14 -1.95
N LYS A 238 6.22 20.28 -2.61
CA LYS A 238 6.64 21.61 -2.15
C LYS A 238 6.06 21.94 -0.77
N GLN A 239 4.76 21.69 -0.55
CA GLN A 239 4.15 21.89 0.77
C GLN A 239 4.80 21.03 1.85
N VAL A 240 5.15 19.78 1.54
CA VAL A 240 5.89 18.88 2.47
C VAL A 240 7.24 19.48 2.81
N LEU A 241 8.00 19.94 1.82
CA LEU A 241 9.30 20.58 2.03
C LEU A 241 9.22 21.78 2.96
N GLU A 242 8.20 22.62 2.78
CA GLU A 242 8.05 23.89 3.51
C GLU A 242 7.48 23.70 4.93
N ASN A 243 6.62 22.70 5.15
CA ASN A 243 5.87 22.57 6.40
C ASN A 243 6.26 21.34 7.24
N ILE A 244 6.59 20.21 6.61
CA ILE A 244 6.88 18.95 7.34
C ILE A 244 8.38 18.76 7.58
N VAL A 245 9.23 19.04 6.60
CA VAL A 245 10.69 18.85 6.73
C VAL A 245 11.29 19.62 7.92
N PRO A 246 10.89 20.88 8.22
CA PRO A 246 11.37 21.55 9.43
C PRO A 246 10.97 20.82 10.72
N LEU A 247 9.72 20.38 10.83
CA LEU A 247 9.22 19.63 11.98
C LEU A 247 9.88 18.25 12.11
N HIS A 248 10.10 17.57 10.96
CA HIS A 248 10.87 16.32 10.93
C HIS A 248 12.27 16.52 11.54
N SER A 249 12.98 17.58 11.14
CA SER A 249 14.32 17.88 11.66
C SER A 249 14.30 18.14 13.18
N GLU A 250 13.32 18.92 13.64
CA GLU A 250 13.11 19.19 15.06
C GLU A 250 12.83 17.92 15.88
N LEU A 251 12.00 17.03 15.38
CA LEU A 251 11.69 15.76 16.04
C LEU A 251 12.91 14.83 16.09
N ARG A 252 13.75 14.82 15.05
CA ARG A 252 15.01 14.07 15.06
C ARG A 252 16.02 14.64 16.08
N GLU A 253 16.11 15.95 16.20
CA GLU A 253 16.93 16.59 17.25
C GLU A 253 16.37 16.29 18.66
N ARG A 254 15.05 16.31 18.82
CA ARG A 254 14.37 15.94 20.07
C ARG A 254 14.64 14.47 20.42
N GLN A 255 14.64 13.56 19.43
CA GLN A 255 15.01 12.16 19.61
C GLN A 255 16.48 12.02 20.05
N ALA A 256 17.42 12.74 19.45
CA ALA A 256 18.83 12.70 19.86
C ALA A 256 19.00 13.12 21.31
N LYS A 257 18.34 14.22 21.74
CA LYS A 257 18.36 14.69 23.14
C LYS A 257 17.78 13.63 24.09
N ARG A 258 16.65 13.02 23.73
CA ARG A 258 16.01 11.97 24.54
C ARG A 258 16.89 10.74 24.70
N LEU A 259 17.63 10.38 23.67
CA LEU A 259 18.58 9.26 23.68
C LEU A 259 19.94 9.64 24.36
N GLY A 260 20.15 10.90 24.69
CA GLY A 260 21.40 11.37 25.29
C GLY A 260 22.62 11.31 24.37
N ILE A 261 22.40 11.46 23.03
CA ILE A 261 23.45 11.41 22.01
C ILE A 261 23.60 12.78 21.35
N ASP A 262 24.83 13.18 21.03
CA ASP A 262 25.11 14.50 20.43
C ASP A 262 24.50 14.67 19.06
N LYS A 263 24.57 13.62 18.22
CA LYS A 263 24.04 13.60 16.85
C LYS A 263 23.47 12.24 16.52
N LEU A 264 22.21 12.24 16.08
CA LEU A 264 21.52 11.05 15.61
C LEU A 264 22.20 10.54 14.34
N LYS A 265 22.49 9.25 14.30
CA LYS A 265 22.93 8.55 13.10
C LYS A 265 21.77 7.74 12.54
N PHE A 266 21.85 7.36 11.27
CA PHE A 266 20.83 6.54 10.61
C PHE A 266 20.43 5.31 11.45
N TYR A 267 21.42 4.61 12.01
CA TYR A 267 21.16 3.43 12.84
C TYR A 267 20.57 3.74 14.23
N ASP A 268 20.46 5.02 14.61
CA ASP A 268 19.76 5.44 15.82
C ASP A 268 18.29 5.81 15.57
N GLU A 269 17.88 6.03 14.30
CA GLU A 269 16.51 6.43 13.97
C GLU A 269 15.44 5.41 14.42
N PRO A 270 15.67 4.06 14.37
CA PRO A 270 14.67 3.08 14.77
C PRO A 270 14.40 3.02 16.28
N ILE A 271 15.32 3.39 17.16
CA ILE A 271 15.11 3.40 18.61
C ILE A 271 14.56 4.76 19.07
N LYS A 272 13.46 4.77 19.80
CA LYS A 272 12.79 6.01 20.19
C LYS A 272 13.10 6.44 21.62
N PHE A 273 13.33 5.48 22.51
CA PHE A 273 13.56 5.70 23.95
C PHE A 273 14.68 4.80 24.46
N ASN A 274 15.44 5.27 25.46
CA ASN A 274 16.47 4.45 26.13
C ASN A 274 15.86 3.23 26.86
N SER A 275 14.61 3.35 27.31
CA SER A 275 13.83 2.25 27.91
C SER A 275 13.41 1.18 26.88
N GLY A 276 13.53 1.45 25.59
CA GLY A 276 13.01 0.66 24.47
C GLY A 276 11.75 1.29 23.88
N ASN A 277 11.32 0.81 22.72
CA ASN A 277 10.03 1.20 22.13
C ASN A 277 8.88 0.61 22.96
N ALA A 278 7.65 1.10 22.74
CA ALA A 278 6.45 0.46 23.30
C ALA A 278 6.18 -0.84 22.54
N ASP A 279 6.00 -1.95 23.25
CA ASP A 279 5.67 -3.24 22.66
C ASP A 279 4.37 -3.78 23.31
N PRO A 280 3.53 -4.53 22.60
CA PRO A 280 2.33 -5.12 23.18
C PRO A 280 2.69 -6.18 24.24
N HIS A 281 1.85 -6.32 25.26
CA HIS A 281 2.14 -7.15 26.43
C HIS A 281 1.72 -8.61 26.28
N GLY A 282 1.32 -9.06 25.10
CA GLY A 282 0.84 -10.42 24.87
C GLY A 282 1.25 -11.02 23.54
N ASP A 283 0.88 -12.28 23.36
CA ASP A 283 1.08 -13.01 22.13
C ASP A 283 0.07 -12.62 21.02
N PRO A 284 0.23 -13.12 19.80
CA PRO A 284 -0.69 -12.79 18.69
C PRO A 284 -2.16 -13.14 18.96
N GLU A 285 -2.45 -14.21 19.70
CA GLU A 285 -3.84 -14.55 20.06
C GLU A 285 -4.41 -13.55 21.06
N TRP A 286 -3.61 -13.12 22.01
CA TRP A 286 -3.96 -12.08 22.95
C TRP A 286 -4.21 -10.73 22.23
N ILE A 287 -3.37 -10.33 21.26
CA ILE A 287 -3.56 -9.16 20.42
C ILE A 287 -4.90 -9.25 19.67
N LEU A 288 -5.19 -10.39 19.06
CA LEU A 288 -6.46 -10.60 18.32
C LEU A 288 -7.68 -10.51 19.23
N ASN A 289 -7.61 -11.05 20.44
CA ASN A 289 -8.72 -11.00 21.40
C ASN A 289 -9.00 -9.57 21.89
N HIS A 290 -7.95 -8.74 22.07
CA HIS A 290 -8.10 -7.32 22.35
C HIS A 290 -8.66 -6.56 21.12
N GLY A 291 -8.29 -6.97 19.90
CA GLY A 291 -8.90 -6.48 18.66
C GLY A 291 -10.41 -6.72 18.60
N LYS A 292 -10.88 -7.90 18.98
CA LYS A 292 -12.33 -8.18 19.08
C LYS A 292 -13.03 -7.23 20.05
N THR A 293 -12.43 -6.96 21.19
CA THR A 293 -12.97 -6.02 22.18
C THR A 293 -13.01 -4.60 21.61
N MET A 294 -11.91 -4.15 21.03
CA MET A 294 -11.77 -2.83 20.44
C MET A 294 -12.81 -2.57 19.35
N TYR A 295 -12.95 -3.47 18.38
CA TYR A 295 -13.88 -3.30 17.26
C TYR A 295 -15.35 -3.44 17.69
N ARG A 296 -15.65 -4.27 18.71
CA ARG A 296 -16.98 -4.32 19.31
C ARG A 296 -17.39 -3.00 19.98
N GLU A 297 -16.45 -2.33 20.63
CA GLU A 297 -16.72 -1.08 21.34
C GLU A 297 -16.63 0.15 20.44
N LEU A 298 -15.95 0.07 19.30
CA LEU A 298 -15.80 1.17 18.36
C LEU A 298 -17.15 1.53 17.72
N SER A 299 -17.85 0.56 17.11
CA SER A 299 -19.18 0.74 16.55
C SER A 299 -19.88 -0.61 16.32
N LYS A 300 -21.20 -0.55 16.05
CA LYS A 300 -21.97 -1.73 15.65
C LYS A 300 -21.45 -2.34 14.34
N GLU A 301 -21.09 -1.50 13.38
CA GLU A 301 -20.61 -1.93 12.06
C GLU A 301 -19.26 -2.65 12.18
N THR A 302 -18.36 -2.14 13.01
CA THR A 302 -17.06 -2.79 13.24
C THR A 302 -17.16 -4.06 14.05
N ASP A 303 -18.13 -4.17 14.99
CA ASP A 303 -18.42 -5.42 15.70
C ASP A 303 -18.91 -6.50 14.74
N GLU A 304 -19.88 -6.17 13.88
CA GLU A 304 -20.40 -7.09 12.84
C GLU A 304 -19.27 -7.54 11.89
N PHE A 305 -18.49 -6.59 11.40
CA PHE A 305 -17.37 -6.85 10.50
C PHE A 305 -16.32 -7.76 11.13
N PHE A 306 -15.81 -7.42 12.31
CA PHE A 306 -14.68 -8.15 12.90
C PHE A 306 -15.10 -9.51 13.44
N THR A 307 -16.36 -9.64 13.89
CA THR A 307 -16.98 -10.94 14.20
C THR A 307 -17.05 -11.81 12.94
N PHE A 308 -17.51 -11.26 11.81
CA PHE A 308 -17.53 -11.96 10.53
C PHE A 308 -16.13 -12.47 10.13
N MET A 309 -15.10 -11.62 10.24
CA MET A 309 -13.72 -11.97 9.92
C MET A 309 -13.19 -13.12 10.77
N THR A 310 -13.40 -13.04 12.09
CA THR A 310 -12.84 -14.01 13.04
C THR A 310 -13.60 -15.35 13.05
N GLU A 311 -14.93 -15.33 12.94
CA GLU A 311 -15.73 -16.57 12.89
C GLU A 311 -15.55 -17.37 11.59
N ASN A 312 -15.17 -16.69 10.49
CA ASN A 312 -14.96 -17.32 9.20
C ASN A 312 -13.47 -17.59 8.88
N ASN A 313 -12.55 -17.42 9.84
CA ASN A 313 -11.11 -17.63 9.65
C ASN A 313 -10.53 -16.82 8.47
N LEU A 314 -10.91 -15.55 8.36
CA LEU A 314 -10.49 -14.65 7.28
C LEU A 314 -9.22 -13.84 7.63
N LEU A 315 -8.42 -14.35 8.58
CA LEU A 315 -7.15 -13.76 9.00
C LEU A 315 -6.08 -14.84 9.12
N ASP A 316 -4.92 -14.63 8.51
CA ASP A 316 -3.69 -15.42 8.76
C ASP A 316 -2.60 -14.45 9.25
N LEU A 317 -2.45 -14.35 10.59
CA LEU A 317 -1.65 -13.31 11.24
C LEU A 317 -0.26 -13.76 11.65
N LEU A 318 -0.05 -15.08 11.90
CA LEU A 318 1.19 -15.57 12.49
C LEU A 318 2.32 -15.69 11.48
N SER A 319 3.50 -15.20 11.83
CA SER A 319 4.72 -15.49 11.08
C SER A 319 5.08 -16.98 11.22
N LYS A 320 5.39 -17.61 10.09
CA LYS A 320 5.80 -19.03 10.03
C LYS A 320 6.75 -19.30 8.88
N LYS A 321 7.53 -20.36 8.98
CA LYS A 321 8.45 -20.78 7.92
C LYS A 321 7.68 -21.09 6.63
N GLY A 322 8.17 -20.59 5.51
CA GLY A 322 7.55 -20.80 4.20
C GLY A 322 6.39 -19.82 3.89
N LYS A 323 6.08 -18.91 4.79
CA LYS A 323 5.09 -17.84 4.57
C LYS A 323 5.74 -16.61 3.91
N ASN A 324 5.06 -15.96 2.97
CA ASN A 324 5.52 -14.70 2.39
C ASN A 324 5.69 -13.61 3.46
N SER A 325 6.57 -12.65 3.20
CA SER A 325 6.78 -11.48 4.06
C SER A 325 5.70 -10.41 3.83
N GLY A 326 5.62 -9.46 4.77
CA GLY A 326 4.70 -8.31 4.68
C GLY A 326 3.31 -8.59 5.23
N GLY A 327 2.39 -7.68 4.94
CA GLY A 327 0.97 -7.74 5.24
C GLY A 327 0.17 -7.23 4.05
N TYR A 328 -1.07 -7.68 3.91
CA TYR A 328 -2.01 -7.16 2.92
C TYR A 328 -3.45 -7.52 3.29
N CYS A 329 -4.38 -6.73 2.77
CA CYS A 329 -5.79 -7.07 2.68
C CYS A 329 -6.17 -7.35 1.22
N THR A 330 -6.99 -8.37 1.00
CA THR A 330 -7.60 -8.67 -0.31
C THR A 330 -9.07 -9.00 -0.16
N TYR A 331 -9.77 -9.19 -1.28
CA TYR A 331 -11.20 -9.49 -1.31
C TYR A 331 -11.48 -10.70 -2.18
N ILE A 332 -12.38 -11.57 -1.73
CA ILE A 332 -12.76 -12.82 -2.40
C ILE A 332 -14.20 -12.66 -2.91
N PRO A 333 -14.40 -12.31 -4.19
CA PRO A 333 -15.68 -11.81 -4.70
C PRO A 333 -16.87 -12.75 -4.54
N ASP A 334 -16.76 -14.05 -4.93
CA ASP A 334 -17.86 -15.02 -4.85
C ASP A 334 -18.36 -15.22 -3.40
N TYR A 335 -17.47 -15.02 -2.42
CA TYR A 335 -17.78 -15.17 -1.00
C TYR A 335 -18.04 -13.83 -0.30
N LYS A 336 -17.93 -12.71 -1.02
CA LYS A 336 -18.06 -11.35 -0.48
C LYS A 336 -17.27 -11.14 0.81
N SER A 337 -16.07 -11.69 0.86
CA SER A 337 -15.24 -11.78 2.06
C SER A 337 -13.91 -11.07 1.88
N PRO A 338 -13.57 -10.10 2.74
CA PRO A 338 -12.18 -9.65 2.88
C PRO A 338 -11.31 -10.77 3.45
N PHE A 339 -9.98 -10.68 3.23
CA PHE A 339 -9.00 -11.55 3.86
C PHE A 339 -7.77 -10.73 4.28
N ILE A 340 -7.32 -10.91 5.51
CA ILE A 340 -6.13 -10.24 6.07
C ILE A 340 -5.00 -11.24 6.22
N PHE A 341 -3.85 -10.90 5.63
CA PHE A 341 -2.59 -11.61 5.77
C PHE A 341 -1.59 -10.73 6.52
N ALA A 342 -0.88 -11.27 7.51
CA ALA A 342 0.14 -10.55 8.27
C ALA A 342 1.23 -11.48 8.78
N ASN A 343 2.28 -10.93 9.39
CA ASN A 343 3.42 -11.65 9.94
C ASN A 343 3.77 -11.11 11.33
N PHE A 344 2.92 -11.38 12.30
CA PHE A 344 3.12 -10.91 13.68
C PHE A 344 4.42 -11.42 14.28
N ASN A 345 5.15 -10.53 14.98
CA ASN A 345 6.48 -10.75 15.51
C ASN A 345 6.67 -10.28 16.97
N GLY A 346 5.61 -9.79 17.63
CA GLY A 346 5.61 -9.36 19.03
C GLY A 346 5.99 -7.90 19.25
N THR A 347 6.09 -7.07 18.20
CA THR A 347 6.36 -5.63 18.30
C THR A 347 5.07 -4.80 18.16
N ALA A 348 5.15 -3.48 18.46
CA ALA A 348 4.05 -2.55 18.21
C ALA A 348 3.49 -2.64 16.79
N HIS A 349 4.34 -2.98 15.83
CA HIS A 349 3.97 -3.15 14.42
C HIS A 349 2.84 -4.18 14.22
N ASP A 350 2.70 -5.19 15.10
CA ASP A 350 1.60 -6.15 15.01
C ASP A 350 0.24 -5.48 15.24
N VAL A 351 0.18 -4.51 16.16
CA VAL A 351 -1.04 -3.73 16.44
C VAL A 351 -1.29 -2.73 15.30
N ASP A 352 -0.24 -2.08 14.78
CA ASP A 352 -0.32 -1.16 13.66
C ASP A 352 -0.85 -1.89 12.42
N VAL A 353 -0.28 -3.06 12.06
CA VAL A 353 -0.72 -3.87 10.92
C VAL A 353 -2.15 -4.37 11.12
N LEU A 354 -2.52 -4.83 12.33
CA LEU A 354 -3.89 -5.27 12.58
C LEU A 354 -4.90 -4.16 12.33
N THR A 355 -4.64 -2.94 12.79
CA THR A 355 -5.55 -1.80 12.61
C THR A 355 -5.52 -1.27 11.18
N HIS A 356 -4.38 -1.28 10.53
CA HIS A 356 -4.19 -0.89 9.13
C HIS A 356 -4.97 -1.81 8.19
N GLU A 357 -4.68 -3.11 8.23
CA GLU A 357 -5.31 -4.09 7.34
C GLU A 357 -6.81 -4.23 7.64
N ALA A 358 -7.22 -4.10 8.91
CA ALA A 358 -8.63 -4.04 9.25
C ALA A 358 -9.32 -2.79 8.69
N GLY A 359 -8.63 -1.67 8.53
CA GLY A 359 -9.15 -0.48 7.86
C GLY A 359 -9.51 -0.74 6.39
N HIS A 360 -8.62 -1.40 5.65
CA HIS A 360 -8.90 -1.87 4.29
C HIS A 360 -10.05 -2.88 4.24
N ALA A 361 -9.98 -3.90 5.11
CA ALA A 361 -10.98 -4.96 5.16
C ALA A 361 -12.37 -4.43 5.53
N PHE A 362 -12.45 -3.49 6.46
CA PHE A 362 -13.70 -2.82 6.84
C PHE A 362 -14.26 -1.99 5.69
N GLN A 363 -13.40 -1.25 4.97
CA GLN A 363 -13.83 -0.48 3.80
C GLN A 363 -14.48 -1.38 2.75
N VAL A 364 -13.80 -2.46 2.33
CA VAL A 364 -14.35 -3.34 1.28
C VAL A 364 -15.54 -4.15 1.79
N TYR A 365 -15.60 -4.45 3.09
CA TYR A 365 -16.78 -5.06 3.72
C TYR A 365 -18.00 -4.14 3.64
N GLU A 366 -17.86 -2.85 3.92
CA GLU A 366 -18.94 -1.85 3.83
C GLU A 366 -19.37 -1.57 2.39
N SER A 367 -18.46 -1.66 1.42
CA SER A 367 -18.73 -1.44 -0.01
C SER A 367 -19.11 -2.72 -0.78
N ARG A 368 -19.07 -3.91 -0.16
CA ARG A 368 -19.33 -5.20 -0.84
C ARG A 368 -20.74 -5.37 -1.43
N GLY A 369 -21.60 -4.39 -1.22
CA GLY A 369 -22.93 -4.33 -1.82
C GLY A 369 -22.95 -3.81 -3.26
N TYR A 370 -21.84 -3.21 -3.74
CA TYR A 370 -21.75 -2.79 -5.14
C TYR A 370 -21.74 -3.99 -6.07
N GLU A 371 -22.54 -3.90 -7.13
CA GLU A 371 -22.58 -4.92 -8.20
C GLU A 371 -21.35 -4.83 -9.09
N VAL A 372 -20.88 -3.60 -9.34
CA VAL A 372 -19.76 -3.31 -10.24
C VAL A 372 -18.43 -3.50 -9.49
N PRO A 373 -17.55 -4.44 -9.92
CA PRO A 373 -16.28 -4.72 -9.24
C PRO A 373 -15.38 -3.47 -9.09
N GLU A 374 -15.42 -2.55 -10.04
CA GLU A 374 -14.67 -1.30 -10.05
C GLU A 374 -15.00 -0.38 -8.87
N TYR A 375 -16.14 -0.60 -8.20
CA TYR A 375 -16.60 0.21 -7.07
C TYR A 375 -16.35 -0.41 -5.69
N LEU A 376 -15.80 -1.62 -5.65
CA LEU A 376 -15.44 -2.27 -4.38
C LEU A 376 -14.24 -1.57 -3.73
N TRP A 377 -13.19 -1.30 -4.51
CA TRP A 377 -11.98 -0.64 -4.06
C TRP A 377 -11.87 0.76 -4.66
N PRO A 378 -11.60 1.79 -3.86
CA PRO A 378 -11.25 3.11 -4.39
C PRO A 378 -9.85 3.12 -5.01
N SER A 379 -9.39 4.30 -5.49
CA SER A 379 -8.00 4.50 -5.88
C SER A 379 -7.04 4.28 -4.70
N TYR A 380 -5.78 3.99 -4.99
CA TYR A 380 -4.80 3.58 -3.97
C TYR A 380 -4.65 4.60 -2.84
N GLU A 381 -4.55 5.89 -3.16
CA GLU A 381 -4.48 6.96 -2.16
C GLU A 381 -5.72 7.01 -1.25
N ALA A 382 -6.89 6.69 -1.78
CA ALA A 382 -8.11 6.60 -1.00
C ALA A 382 -8.17 5.31 -0.17
N CYS A 383 -7.67 4.17 -0.70
CA CYS A 383 -7.51 2.93 0.09
C CYS A 383 -6.69 3.19 1.35
N GLU A 384 -5.58 3.92 1.23
CA GLU A 384 -4.70 4.21 2.36
C GLU A 384 -5.30 5.24 3.34
N ILE A 385 -6.27 6.06 2.92
CA ILE A 385 -7.04 6.87 3.88
C ILE A 385 -7.80 5.97 4.85
N HIS A 386 -8.37 4.87 4.36
CA HIS A 386 -9.15 3.96 5.21
C HIS A 386 -8.26 3.26 6.23
N SER A 387 -7.13 2.70 5.80
CA SER A 387 -6.19 1.99 6.65
C SER A 387 -5.55 2.90 7.69
N MET A 388 -4.90 3.97 7.29
CA MET A 388 -4.19 4.91 8.17
C MET A 388 -5.13 5.68 9.10
N SER A 389 -6.37 5.95 8.69
CA SER A 389 -7.36 6.58 9.58
C SER A 389 -7.86 5.61 10.64
N MET A 390 -8.03 4.32 10.32
CA MET A 390 -8.43 3.31 11.30
C MET A 390 -7.39 3.18 12.42
N GLU A 391 -6.10 3.25 12.10
CA GLU A 391 -5.03 3.26 13.11
C GLU A 391 -5.27 4.36 14.17
N PHE A 392 -5.64 5.58 13.76
CA PHE A 392 -5.93 6.69 14.68
C PHE A 392 -7.29 6.59 15.35
N LEU A 393 -8.32 6.11 14.65
CA LEU A 393 -9.67 5.98 15.19
C LEU A 393 -9.73 4.92 16.32
N THR A 394 -8.80 3.98 16.33
CA THR A 394 -8.64 2.95 17.36
C THR A 394 -7.79 3.37 18.56
N TRP A 395 -7.18 4.56 18.56
CA TRP A 395 -6.34 5.07 19.65
C TRP A 395 -6.97 5.03 21.06
N PRO A 396 -8.27 5.23 21.26
CA PRO A 396 -8.87 5.11 22.59
C PRO A 396 -8.72 3.74 23.26
N TRP A 397 -8.38 2.70 22.50
CA TRP A 397 -8.20 1.34 23.01
C TRP A 397 -6.74 0.89 23.09
N MET A 398 -5.78 1.75 22.78
CA MET A 398 -4.37 1.36 22.81
C MET A 398 -3.89 0.95 24.21
N GLY A 399 -4.56 1.44 25.28
CA GLY A 399 -4.35 0.95 26.63
C GLY A 399 -4.60 -0.56 26.82
N LEU A 400 -5.40 -1.20 25.94
CA LEU A 400 -5.60 -2.66 25.95
C LEU A 400 -4.33 -3.42 25.56
N TYR A 401 -3.48 -2.83 24.72
CA TYR A 401 -2.27 -3.46 24.18
C TYR A 401 -0.99 -3.04 24.90
N PHE A 402 -0.91 -1.76 25.29
CA PHE A 402 0.32 -1.14 25.79
C PHE A 402 0.28 -0.76 27.27
N GLU A 403 -0.89 -0.90 27.92
CA GLU A 403 -1.07 -0.61 29.36
C GLU A 403 -0.43 0.73 29.77
N ASN A 404 0.61 0.69 30.61
CA ASN A 404 1.32 1.88 31.09
C ASN A 404 2.14 2.59 29.99
N ASP A 405 2.42 1.94 28.86
CA ASP A 405 3.17 2.48 27.71
C ASP A 405 2.23 3.07 26.63
N GLU A 406 0.91 3.24 26.90
CA GLU A 406 -0.06 3.79 25.97
C GLU A 406 0.34 5.17 25.41
N ASP A 407 0.74 6.11 26.28
CA ASP A 407 1.17 7.44 25.86
C ASP A 407 2.46 7.40 25.04
N LYS A 408 3.36 6.47 25.38
CA LYS A 408 4.60 6.21 24.65
C LYS A 408 4.32 5.69 23.25
N TYR A 409 3.39 4.73 23.13
CA TYR A 409 2.93 4.24 21.83
C TYR A 409 2.34 5.37 21.00
N LYS A 410 1.38 6.14 21.52
CA LYS A 410 0.73 7.24 20.81
C LYS A 410 1.72 8.31 20.35
N PHE A 411 2.71 8.63 21.18
CA PHE A 411 3.79 9.54 20.82
C PHE A 411 4.64 9.00 19.67
N ILE A 412 5.02 7.70 19.72
CA ILE A 412 5.78 7.04 18.65
C ILE A 412 4.96 7.03 17.38
N HIS A 413 3.73 6.52 17.41
CA HIS A 413 2.87 6.36 16.25
C HIS A 413 2.63 7.68 15.51
N LEU A 414 2.24 8.76 16.21
CA LEU A 414 2.04 10.07 15.58
C LEU A 414 3.35 10.66 15.05
N SER A 415 4.46 10.48 15.77
CA SER A 415 5.77 10.95 15.32
C SER A 415 6.22 10.23 14.05
N GLU A 416 6.12 8.90 14.00
CA GLU A 416 6.54 8.10 12.84
C GLU A 416 5.64 8.35 11.63
N ALA A 417 4.33 8.51 11.82
CA ALA A 417 3.41 8.90 10.77
C ALA A 417 3.81 10.22 10.08
N LEU A 418 4.31 11.20 10.86
CA LEU A 418 4.82 12.44 10.31
C LEU A 418 6.22 12.28 9.70
N LEU A 419 7.12 11.55 10.40
CA LEU A 419 8.52 11.37 9.99
C LEU A 419 8.65 10.56 8.70
N PHE A 420 7.64 9.75 8.35
CA PHE A 420 7.56 8.98 7.11
C PHE A 420 7.35 9.85 5.86
N ILE A 421 6.57 10.95 5.96
CA ILE A 421 6.14 11.75 4.80
C ILE A 421 7.32 12.30 3.98
N PRO A 422 8.39 12.89 4.58
CA PRO A 422 9.56 13.34 3.82
C PRO A 422 10.27 12.23 3.04
N TYR A 423 10.32 11.01 3.57
CA TYR A 423 10.85 9.86 2.84
C TYR A 423 9.94 9.47 1.67
N GLY A 424 8.62 9.45 1.88
CA GLY A 424 7.67 9.14 0.82
C GLY A 424 7.77 10.09 -0.39
N VAL A 425 7.92 11.39 -0.14
CA VAL A 425 8.11 12.36 -1.22
C VAL A 425 9.52 12.29 -1.85
N THR A 426 10.53 11.83 -1.11
CA THR A 426 11.86 11.53 -1.68
C THR A 426 11.75 10.43 -2.73
N VAL A 427 11.06 9.34 -2.40
CA VAL A 427 10.81 8.21 -3.32
C VAL A 427 10.07 8.69 -4.57
N ASP A 428 9.05 9.53 -4.41
CA ASP A 428 8.26 10.02 -5.54
C ASP A 428 9.06 10.98 -6.45
N GLU A 429 9.75 11.99 -5.88
CA GLU A 429 10.55 12.92 -6.69
C GLU A 429 11.69 12.21 -7.43
N PHE A 430 12.31 11.22 -6.78
CA PHE A 430 13.33 10.38 -7.41
C PHE A 430 12.78 9.64 -8.63
N GLN A 431 11.60 9.03 -8.53
CA GLN A 431 10.98 8.30 -9.63
C GLN A 431 10.57 9.24 -10.78
N HIS A 432 10.03 10.42 -10.48
CA HIS A 432 9.77 11.42 -11.51
C HIS A 432 11.03 11.75 -12.31
N TRP A 433 12.12 12.06 -11.61
CA TRP A 433 13.38 12.37 -12.29
C TRP A 433 13.89 11.20 -13.13
N VAL A 434 13.82 9.96 -12.62
CA VAL A 434 14.29 8.77 -13.35
C VAL A 434 13.53 8.57 -14.66
N TYR A 435 12.19 8.64 -14.63
CA TYR A 435 11.38 8.41 -15.83
C TYR A 435 11.26 9.63 -16.75
N GLU A 436 11.65 10.80 -16.30
CA GLU A 436 11.92 11.98 -17.15
C GLU A 436 13.32 11.95 -17.79
N ASN A 437 14.24 11.13 -17.23
CA ASN A 437 15.62 10.93 -17.71
C ASN A 437 15.93 9.44 -17.87
N PRO A 438 15.21 8.70 -18.74
CA PRO A 438 15.31 7.23 -18.80
C PRO A 438 16.69 6.73 -19.24
N GLU A 439 17.49 7.55 -19.93
CA GLU A 439 18.84 7.26 -20.38
C GLU A 439 19.92 7.48 -19.30
N ALA A 440 19.55 7.99 -18.12
CA ALA A 440 20.49 8.20 -17.03
C ALA A 440 21.12 6.87 -16.60
N THR A 441 22.42 6.90 -16.33
CA THR A 441 23.16 5.74 -15.86
C THR A 441 22.76 5.36 -14.42
N PRO A 442 23.02 4.12 -13.99
CA PRO A 442 22.81 3.72 -12.60
C PRO A 442 23.53 4.63 -11.59
N GLU A 443 24.75 5.08 -11.89
CA GLU A 443 25.49 6.02 -11.03
C GLU A 443 24.80 7.38 -10.93
N GLU A 444 24.33 7.94 -12.04
CA GLU A 444 23.57 9.20 -12.03
C GLU A 444 22.28 9.07 -11.22
N ARG A 445 21.57 7.93 -11.30
CA ARG A 445 20.38 7.65 -10.48
C ARG A 445 20.75 7.58 -8.99
N ARG A 446 21.82 6.91 -8.60
CA ARG A 446 22.27 6.87 -7.19
C ARG A 446 22.66 8.26 -6.68
N ASN A 447 23.34 9.08 -7.48
CA ASN A 447 23.66 10.46 -7.14
C ASN A 447 22.41 11.32 -7.00
N LYS A 448 21.42 11.12 -7.88
CA LYS A 448 20.13 11.82 -7.78
C LYS A 448 19.34 11.43 -6.54
N TRP A 449 19.41 10.16 -6.14
CA TRP A 449 18.83 9.73 -4.84
C TRP A 449 19.44 10.52 -3.68
N LEU A 450 20.76 10.59 -3.58
CA LEU A 450 21.44 11.32 -2.49
C LEU A 450 21.09 12.82 -2.48
N GLU A 451 20.97 13.44 -3.65
CA GLU A 451 20.54 14.84 -3.79
C GLU A 451 19.12 15.02 -3.26
N THR A 452 18.19 14.17 -3.69
CA THR A 452 16.78 14.24 -3.32
C THR A 452 16.57 13.91 -1.83
N GLU A 453 17.28 12.88 -1.34
CA GLU A 453 17.26 12.53 0.08
C GLU A 453 17.76 13.68 0.95
N LYS A 454 18.87 14.33 0.60
CA LYS A 454 19.38 15.48 1.34
C LYS A 454 18.39 16.65 1.37
N LYS A 455 17.60 16.83 0.32
CA LYS A 455 16.56 17.86 0.24
C LYS A 455 15.45 17.65 1.27
N TYR A 456 14.94 16.43 1.40
CA TYR A 456 13.78 16.12 2.23
C TYR A 456 14.12 15.55 3.61
N LEU A 457 15.31 14.95 3.77
CA LEU A 457 15.81 14.35 5.00
C LEU A 457 17.18 14.96 5.39
N PRO A 458 17.24 16.29 5.61
CA PRO A 458 18.51 17.01 5.78
C PRO A 458 19.29 16.59 7.03
N THR A 459 18.63 15.97 8.01
CA THR A 459 19.25 15.48 9.27
C THR A 459 19.80 14.07 9.15
N ARG A 460 19.50 13.33 8.05
CA ARG A 460 19.98 11.95 7.87
C ARG A 460 21.48 11.90 7.76
N ASP A 461 22.09 11.06 8.60
CA ASP A 461 23.53 10.90 8.67
C ASP A 461 23.87 9.40 8.76
N TYR A 462 24.42 8.85 7.69
CA TYR A 462 24.80 7.44 7.60
C TYR A 462 26.00 7.05 8.50
N GLY A 463 26.65 8.05 9.13
CA GLY A 463 27.77 7.81 10.03
C GLY A 463 28.92 7.09 9.36
N GLU A 464 29.29 5.96 9.92
CA GLU A 464 30.38 5.09 9.49
C GLU A 464 29.94 4.00 8.50
N ILE A 465 28.71 4.03 8.01
CA ILE A 465 28.20 3.06 7.01
C ILE A 465 28.45 3.63 5.60
N ASP A 466 29.66 3.41 5.10
CA ASP A 466 30.10 3.99 3.82
C ASP A 466 29.32 3.44 2.62
N GLU A 467 28.81 2.22 2.70
CA GLU A 467 27.99 1.58 1.68
C GLU A 467 26.76 2.43 1.35
N LEU A 468 26.10 3.01 2.34
CA LEU A 468 24.90 3.84 2.14
C LEU A 468 25.20 5.20 1.52
N LYS A 469 26.44 5.69 1.67
CA LYS A 469 26.90 6.93 1.04
C LYS A 469 27.05 6.83 -0.49
N GLU A 470 26.99 5.60 -1.01
CA GLU A 470 26.97 5.34 -2.46
C GLU A 470 25.58 5.57 -3.11
N GLY A 471 24.58 5.98 -2.33
CA GLY A 471 23.23 6.27 -2.82
C GLY A 471 22.38 5.02 -3.10
N ILE A 472 22.63 3.92 -2.39
CA ILE A 472 21.97 2.62 -2.57
C ILE A 472 20.78 2.42 -1.60
N PHE A 473 20.45 3.39 -0.78
CA PHE A 473 19.40 3.20 0.24
C PHE A 473 18.04 2.81 -0.34
N TRP A 474 17.68 3.32 -1.51
CA TRP A 474 16.43 3.04 -2.20
C TRP A 474 16.28 1.60 -2.74
N PHE A 475 17.35 0.82 -2.82
CA PHE A 475 17.28 -0.58 -3.28
C PHE A 475 16.34 -1.44 -2.44
N ARG A 476 16.16 -1.09 -1.16
CA ARG A 476 15.23 -1.77 -0.25
C ARG A 476 13.75 -1.46 -0.50
N GLN A 477 13.46 -0.44 -1.33
CA GLN A 477 12.09 0.03 -1.53
C GLN A 477 11.44 -0.71 -2.70
N GLY A 478 10.76 -1.82 -2.39
CA GLY A 478 10.14 -2.69 -3.40
C GLY A 478 9.18 -1.96 -4.33
N HIS A 479 8.47 -0.94 -3.84
CA HIS A 479 7.55 -0.13 -4.65
C HIS A 479 8.22 0.55 -5.85
N ILE A 480 9.49 0.94 -5.74
CA ILE A 480 10.25 1.52 -6.86
C ILE A 480 10.40 0.50 -8.00
N PHE A 481 10.57 -0.77 -7.66
CA PHE A 481 10.76 -1.86 -8.62
C PHE A 481 9.43 -2.44 -9.11
N GLY A 482 8.48 -2.71 -8.22
CA GLY A 482 7.24 -3.43 -8.53
C GLY A 482 6.06 -2.53 -8.89
N THR A 483 5.86 -1.40 -8.19
CA THR A 483 4.66 -0.54 -8.33
C THR A 483 5.06 0.93 -8.30
N PRO A 484 5.75 1.42 -9.36
CA PRO A 484 6.26 2.79 -9.38
C PRO A 484 5.14 3.83 -9.26
N PHE A 485 5.48 4.92 -8.57
CA PHE A 485 4.60 6.05 -8.23
C PHE A 485 3.49 5.76 -7.21
N TYR A 486 3.33 4.51 -6.74
CA TYR A 486 2.35 4.22 -5.68
C TYR A 486 2.74 4.83 -4.32
N TYR A 487 4.03 4.88 -4.00
CA TYR A 487 4.51 5.21 -2.65
C TYR A 487 4.09 6.61 -2.13
N ILE A 488 3.83 7.57 -3.02
CA ILE A 488 3.32 8.89 -2.65
C ILE A 488 1.90 8.82 -2.06
N ASP A 489 1.12 7.83 -2.44
CA ASP A 489 -0.28 7.67 -2.04
C ASP A 489 -0.40 7.49 -0.53
N TYR A 490 0.54 6.80 0.11
CA TYR A 490 0.65 6.73 1.57
C TYR A 490 0.79 8.09 2.22
N THR A 491 1.56 9.00 1.61
CA THR A 491 1.78 10.33 2.18
C THR A 491 0.57 11.23 2.03
N LEU A 492 -0.15 11.14 0.91
CA LEU A 492 -1.42 11.84 0.68
C LEU A 492 -2.48 11.36 1.67
N ALA A 493 -2.60 10.05 1.82
CA ALA A 493 -3.50 9.42 2.78
C ALA A 493 -3.17 9.80 4.22
N GLN A 494 -1.89 9.87 4.58
CA GLN A 494 -1.47 10.25 5.94
C GLN A 494 -1.93 11.66 6.30
N VAL A 495 -1.88 12.61 5.37
CA VAL A 495 -2.41 13.96 5.60
C VAL A 495 -3.94 13.93 5.82
N CYS A 496 -4.65 13.04 5.14
CA CYS A 496 -6.09 12.82 5.37
C CYS A 496 -6.34 12.13 6.72
N ALA A 497 -5.54 11.14 7.08
CA ALA A 497 -5.63 10.44 8.37
C ALA A 497 -5.36 11.40 9.56
N PHE A 498 -4.42 12.32 9.43
CA PHE A 498 -4.25 13.39 10.44
C PHE A 498 -5.49 14.26 10.59
N GLN A 499 -6.21 14.55 9.51
CA GLN A 499 -7.48 15.29 9.60
C GLN A 499 -8.55 14.47 10.34
N PHE A 500 -8.68 13.16 10.09
CA PHE A 500 -9.58 12.29 10.83
C PHE A 500 -9.17 12.17 12.30
N TRP A 501 -7.87 12.06 12.59
CA TRP A 501 -7.36 12.08 13.96
C TRP A 501 -7.74 13.38 14.70
N ILE A 502 -7.59 14.54 14.08
CA ILE A 502 -7.98 15.84 14.65
C ILE A 502 -9.49 15.88 14.89
N LYS A 503 -10.29 15.52 13.88
CA LYS A 503 -11.77 15.48 13.98
C LYS A 503 -12.25 14.53 15.07
N SER A 504 -11.62 13.36 15.22
CA SER A 504 -12.01 12.38 16.24
C SER A 504 -11.75 12.87 17.66
N ARG A 505 -10.73 13.73 17.86
CA ARG A 505 -10.46 14.39 19.13
C ARG A 505 -11.42 15.53 19.44
N GLU A 506 -11.95 16.18 18.42
CA GLU A 506 -12.95 17.28 18.57
C GLU A 506 -14.38 16.73 18.71
N ASN A 507 -14.75 15.77 17.87
CA ASN A 507 -16.06 15.12 17.91
C ASN A 507 -15.95 13.71 17.28
N ARG A 508 -15.79 12.71 18.12
CA ARG A 508 -15.57 11.32 17.72
C ARG A 508 -16.74 10.72 16.91
N GLU A 509 -17.97 10.96 17.33
CA GLU A 509 -19.16 10.41 16.66
C GLU A 509 -19.25 10.91 15.22
N LYS A 510 -19.09 12.23 15.05
CA LYS A 510 -19.10 12.84 13.72
C LYS A 510 -17.94 12.38 12.84
N ALA A 511 -16.73 12.27 13.39
CA ALA A 511 -15.57 11.77 12.65
C ALA A 511 -15.80 10.33 12.19
N TRP A 512 -16.40 9.50 13.04
CA TRP A 512 -16.75 8.12 12.69
C TRP A 512 -17.81 8.05 11.59
N GLU A 513 -18.88 8.85 11.68
CA GLU A 513 -19.91 8.92 10.63
C GLU A 513 -19.33 9.31 9.27
N GLU A 514 -18.44 10.30 9.23
CA GLU A 514 -17.76 10.74 8.00
C GLU A 514 -16.83 9.66 7.45
N TYR A 515 -16.09 8.94 8.30
CA TYR A 515 -15.25 7.82 7.93
C TYR A 515 -16.08 6.64 7.40
N LEU A 516 -17.15 6.27 8.09
CA LEU A 516 -18.06 5.19 7.67
C LEU A 516 -18.72 5.50 6.32
N ASN A 517 -19.14 6.76 6.12
CA ASN A 517 -19.66 7.19 4.82
C ASN A 517 -18.62 7.03 3.71
N LEU A 518 -17.36 7.38 3.98
CA LEU A 518 -16.26 7.18 3.03
C LEU A 518 -16.06 5.70 2.69
N CYS A 519 -16.08 4.81 3.69
CA CYS A 519 -16.00 3.35 3.48
C CYS A 519 -17.13 2.84 2.57
N ARG A 520 -18.37 3.28 2.81
CA ARG A 520 -19.55 2.88 2.03
C ARG A 520 -19.55 3.36 0.59
N LEU A 521 -18.86 4.45 0.30
CA LEU A 521 -18.69 4.93 -1.07
C LEU A 521 -17.75 4.04 -1.90
N GLY A 522 -16.85 3.28 -1.26
CA GLY A 522 -15.89 2.44 -1.96
C GLY A 522 -15.19 3.18 -3.09
N GLY A 523 -15.07 2.56 -4.25
CA GLY A 523 -14.49 3.12 -5.48
C GLY A 523 -15.49 3.77 -6.43
N SER A 524 -16.69 4.16 -5.96
CA SER A 524 -17.75 4.70 -6.83
C SER A 524 -17.52 6.14 -7.29
N LYS A 525 -16.47 6.80 -6.80
CA LYS A 525 -16.14 8.21 -7.07
C LYS A 525 -14.64 8.42 -7.22
N PRO A 526 -14.21 9.43 -7.99
CA PRO A 526 -12.81 9.86 -8.03
C PRO A 526 -12.35 10.41 -6.68
N PHE A 527 -11.04 10.45 -6.47
CA PHE A 527 -10.41 10.78 -5.19
C PHE A 527 -10.88 12.11 -4.59
N PHE A 528 -10.96 13.18 -5.40
CA PHE A 528 -11.39 14.49 -4.88
C PHE A 528 -12.85 14.52 -4.42
N GLU A 529 -13.73 13.75 -5.07
CA GLU A 529 -15.11 13.62 -4.65
C GLU A 529 -15.25 12.79 -3.37
N LEU A 530 -14.42 11.74 -3.20
CA LEU A 530 -14.34 10.95 -1.97
C LEU A 530 -13.92 11.83 -0.79
N MET A 531 -12.87 12.62 -0.95
CA MET A 531 -12.43 13.56 0.10
C MET A 531 -13.51 14.57 0.48
N LYS A 532 -14.20 15.14 -0.53
CA LYS A 532 -15.31 16.06 -0.29
C LYS A 532 -16.45 15.40 0.47
N ALA A 533 -16.80 14.15 0.13
CA ALA A 533 -17.84 13.39 0.81
C ALA A 533 -17.49 13.09 2.29
N ALA A 534 -16.20 12.97 2.61
CA ALA A 534 -15.68 12.80 3.96
C ALA A 534 -15.39 14.13 4.69
N ASN A 535 -15.74 15.27 4.09
CA ASN A 535 -15.41 16.61 4.60
C ASN A 535 -13.91 16.80 4.90
N LEU A 536 -13.03 16.21 4.08
CA LEU A 536 -11.59 16.36 4.16
C LEU A 536 -11.11 17.50 3.25
N LYS A 537 -10.10 18.24 3.72
CA LYS A 537 -9.38 19.18 2.87
C LYS A 537 -8.47 18.40 1.94
N ASN A 538 -8.46 18.78 0.68
CA ASN A 538 -7.62 18.16 -0.34
C ASN A 538 -6.13 18.41 -0.04
N PRO A 539 -5.28 17.36 0.08
CA PRO A 539 -3.84 17.48 0.35
C PRO A 539 -3.08 18.34 -0.68
N PHE A 540 -3.57 18.40 -1.91
CA PHE A 540 -2.96 19.21 -2.97
C PHE A 540 -3.21 20.72 -2.80
N ASN A 541 -4.25 21.11 -2.06
CA ASN A 541 -4.56 22.51 -1.85
C ASN A 541 -3.51 23.17 -0.93
N GLU A 542 -3.06 24.36 -1.32
CA GLU A 542 -2.14 25.16 -0.50
C GLU A 542 -2.70 25.39 0.90
N GLY A 543 -1.86 25.19 1.93
CA GLY A 543 -2.22 25.36 3.33
C GLY A 543 -2.90 24.15 3.99
N THR A 544 -3.25 23.09 3.25
CA THR A 544 -3.85 21.89 3.87
C THR A 544 -2.86 21.24 4.84
N ILE A 545 -1.62 20.99 4.42
CA ILE A 545 -0.57 20.44 5.29
C ILE A 545 -0.33 21.38 6.48
N ALA A 546 -0.15 22.68 6.22
CA ALA A 546 0.07 23.66 7.29
C ALA A 546 -1.06 23.67 8.34
N SER A 547 -2.30 23.31 7.95
CA SER A 547 -3.44 23.32 8.87
C SER A 547 -3.44 22.16 9.91
N VAL A 548 -2.74 21.05 9.65
CA VAL A 548 -2.67 19.90 10.59
C VAL A 548 -1.47 20.01 11.55
N ILE A 549 -0.40 20.67 11.15
CA ILE A 549 0.85 20.78 11.92
C ILE A 549 0.66 21.33 13.35
N PRO A 550 -0.10 22.42 13.59
CA PRO A 550 -0.28 22.95 14.95
C PRO A 550 -0.88 21.93 15.92
N LYS A 551 -1.84 21.11 15.47
CA LYS A 551 -2.48 20.09 16.29
C LYS A 551 -1.56 18.92 16.60
N ILE A 552 -0.73 18.53 15.63
CA ILE A 552 0.31 17.50 15.83
C ILE A 552 1.32 17.99 16.88
N ARG A 553 1.83 19.23 16.75
CA ARG A 553 2.73 19.83 17.74
C ARG A 553 2.10 19.89 19.13
N GLU A 554 0.87 20.41 19.24
CA GLU A 554 0.14 20.51 20.50
C GLU A 554 0.10 19.16 21.23
N PHE A 555 -0.16 18.07 20.50
CA PHE A 555 -0.19 16.74 21.09
C PHE A 555 1.22 16.26 21.51
N LEU A 556 2.20 16.34 20.62
CA LEU A 556 3.57 15.88 20.89
C LEU A 556 4.22 16.68 22.04
N ASP A 557 3.89 17.95 22.17
CA ASP A 557 4.42 18.82 23.24
C ASP A 557 3.67 18.64 24.56
N SER A 558 2.46 18.06 24.54
CA SER A 558 1.72 17.73 25.76
C SER A 558 2.30 16.52 26.51
N ILE A 559 3.18 15.75 25.86
CA ILE A 559 3.80 14.54 26.40
C ILE A 559 5.23 14.84 26.83
N ASP A 560 5.56 14.54 28.09
CA ASP A 560 6.93 14.65 28.61
C ASP A 560 7.75 13.41 28.24
N ASP A 561 8.12 13.36 26.96
CA ASP A 561 8.84 12.23 26.36
C ASP A 561 10.28 12.05 26.90
N MET A 562 10.79 13.03 27.64
CA MET A 562 12.11 12.91 28.30
C MET A 562 12.07 12.02 29.55
N LYS A 563 10.87 11.69 30.05
CA LYS A 563 10.67 10.85 31.25
C LYS A 563 10.26 9.41 30.94
N MET A 564 10.10 9.06 29.67
CA MET A 564 9.63 7.74 29.22
C MET A 564 10.74 6.71 29.04
#